data_50c0c0c1aa2f6e0abe470929fd2de922
#
_entry.id   50c0c0c1aa2f6e0abe470929fd2de922
#
_cell.length_a   1.000
_cell.length_b   1.000
_cell.length_c   1.000
_cell.angle_alpha   90.00
_cell.angle_beta   90.00
_cell.angle_gamma   90.00
#
_symmetry.space_group_name_H-M   'P 1'
#
loop_
_entity.id
_entity.type
_entity.pdbx_description
1 polymer ?
#
loop_
_entity_poly.entity_id
_entity_poly.type
_entity_poly.pdbx_seq_one_letter_code
_entity_poly.pdbx_strand_id
1 'polypeptide(L)'
;SPAAPHAFDAARYARFFEHPWLNEAACRFLFDERKIDGRVARWCRLSSWTDRKGVNWLQIPYFDREGRLVGIQNRNLDFHRKSRPTDSMDSEKTGKSSCPTDFTDDTDSMNSEDSKKAGKGSCATDFKDGTDSEEAPRFRFPYGSQCGIYNLQVLNLLTPGERLFITEGCSDCWAMLSAGHKAIAIPSATLLKPEDRDVL
;
A
#
# COMPACT_ATOMS: atom_id res chain seq x y z
N SER A 1 -17.89 17.52 -25.34
CA SER A 1 -17.72 16.09 -25.05
C SER A 1 -17.04 15.95 -23.70
N PRO A 2 -17.57 15.20 -22.74
CA PRO A 2 -16.88 14.93 -21.49
C PRO A 2 -15.59 14.19 -21.81
N ALA A 3 -14.47 14.68 -21.25
CA ALA A 3 -13.18 14.02 -21.40
C ALA A 3 -13.31 12.57 -20.87
N ALA A 4 -12.83 11.60 -21.63
CA ALA A 4 -12.80 10.22 -21.21
C ALA A 4 -12.07 10.11 -19.86
N PRO A 5 -12.57 9.31 -18.90
CA PRO A 5 -11.89 9.13 -17.63
C PRO A 5 -10.48 8.61 -17.92
N HIS A 6 -9.47 9.35 -17.48
CA HIS A 6 -8.08 8.92 -17.64
C HIS A 6 -7.88 7.61 -16.90
N ALA A 7 -7.55 6.57 -17.64
CA ALA A 7 -7.26 5.26 -17.08
C ALA A 7 -5.98 5.33 -16.22
N PHE A 8 -5.91 4.43 -15.24
CA PHE A 8 -4.70 4.26 -14.42
C PHE A 8 -3.52 3.82 -15.31
N ASP A 9 -2.43 4.56 -15.26
CA ASP A 9 -1.21 4.23 -16.01
C ASP A 9 -0.35 3.23 -15.23
N ALA A 10 -0.66 1.96 -15.38
CA ALA A 10 0.06 0.87 -14.72
C ALA A 10 1.55 0.80 -15.11
N ALA A 11 1.89 1.12 -16.37
CA ALA A 11 3.27 1.03 -16.86
C ALA A 11 4.22 1.96 -16.11
N ARG A 12 3.74 3.13 -15.71
CA ARG A 12 4.50 4.10 -14.93
C ARG A 12 4.96 3.54 -13.58
N TYR A 13 4.20 2.63 -13.00
CA TYR A 13 4.40 2.12 -11.64
C TYR A 13 4.92 0.67 -11.61
N ALA A 14 4.90 -0.05 -12.74
CA ALA A 14 5.23 -1.48 -12.81
C ALA A 14 6.58 -1.80 -12.14
N ARG A 15 7.61 -1.00 -12.41
CA ARG A 15 8.97 -1.18 -11.88
C ARG A 15 9.03 -1.27 -10.35
N PHE A 16 8.16 -0.55 -9.62
CA PHE A 16 8.16 -0.56 -8.16
C PHE A 16 7.68 -1.88 -7.57
N PHE A 17 6.99 -2.69 -8.37
CA PHE A 17 6.40 -3.96 -7.96
C PHE A 17 7.02 -5.18 -8.65
N GLU A 18 7.87 -4.95 -9.65
CA GLU A 18 8.74 -5.99 -10.21
C GLU A 18 9.90 -6.28 -9.24
N HIS A 19 10.44 -5.23 -8.65
CA HIS A 19 11.52 -5.29 -7.64
C HIS A 19 11.10 -4.51 -6.39
N PRO A 20 10.17 -5.05 -5.58
CA PRO A 20 9.67 -4.34 -4.41
C PRO A 20 10.79 -4.13 -3.38
N TRP A 21 10.88 -2.92 -2.85
CA TRP A 21 11.83 -2.55 -1.83
C TRP A 21 11.12 -1.91 -0.64
N LEU A 22 11.56 -2.23 0.58
CA LEU A 22 11.00 -1.72 1.82
C LEU A 22 12.06 -0.91 2.57
N ASN A 23 11.77 0.37 2.86
CA ASN A 23 12.59 1.19 3.72
C ASN A 23 12.42 0.77 5.20
N GLU A 24 13.25 1.31 6.08
CA GLU A 24 13.24 0.98 7.52
C GLU A 24 11.86 1.22 8.17
N ALA A 25 11.17 2.32 7.82
CA ALA A 25 9.84 2.62 8.35
C ALA A 25 8.81 1.57 7.94
N ALA A 26 8.86 1.09 6.69
CA ALA A 26 7.98 0.04 6.20
C ALA A 26 8.31 -1.32 6.83
N CYS A 27 9.59 -1.65 7.00
CA CYS A 27 10.00 -2.87 7.70
C CYS A 27 9.49 -2.87 9.14
N ARG A 28 9.70 -1.78 9.87
CA ARG A 28 9.21 -1.63 11.24
C ARG A 28 7.69 -1.79 11.32
N PHE A 29 6.96 -1.09 10.45
CA PHE A 29 5.50 -1.18 10.41
C PHE A 29 5.02 -2.61 10.13
N LEU A 30 5.57 -3.26 9.10
CA LEU A 30 5.10 -4.58 8.68
C LEU A 30 5.54 -5.69 9.65
N PHE A 31 6.82 -5.71 10.02
CA PHE A 31 7.40 -6.87 10.72
C PHE A 31 7.41 -6.69 12.24
N ASP A 32 7.67 -5.47 12.75
CA ASP A 32 7.76 -5.24 14.19
C ASP A 32 6.41 -4.89 14.81
N GLU A 33 5.62 -4.03 14.16
CA GLU A 33 4.34 -3.58 14.71
C GLU A 33 3.19 -4.53 14.34
N ARG A 34 3.10 -4.92 13.05
CA ARG A 34 2.00 -5.74 12.53
C ARG A 34 2.29 -7.23 12.51
N LYS A 35 3.53 -7.65 12.75
CA LYS A 35 3.96 -9.06 12.78
C LYS A 35 3.61 -9.82 11.48
N ILE A 36 3.69 -9.16 10.35
CA ILE A 36 3.41 -9.74 9.03
C ILE A 36 4.59 -10.63 8.62
N ASP A 37 4.29 -11.82 8.08
CA ASP A 37 5.29 -12.71 7.52
C ASP A 37 5.94 -12.06 6.27
N GLY A 38 7.27 -12.09 6.18
CA GLY A 38 8.00 -11.55 5.03
C GLY A 38 7.61 -12.18 3.70
N ARG A 39 7.17 -13.46 3.70
CA ARG A 39 6.63 -14.13 2.50
C ARG A 39 5.34 -13.46 2.02
N VAL A 40 4.50 -13.01 2.96
CA VAL A 40 3.26 -12.28 2.63
C VAL A 40 3.58 -10.91 2.04
N ALA A 41 4.55 -10.18 2.63
CA ALA A 41 4.99 -8.89 2.07
C ALA A 41 5.48 -9.04 0.62
N ARG A 42 6.24 -10.10 0.32
CA ARG A 42 6.70 -10.42 -1.05
C ARG A 42 5.55 -10.85 -1.97
N TRP A 43 4.66 -11.73 -1.51
CA TRP A 43 3.48 -12.15 -2.27
C TRP A 43 2.64 -10.95 -2.69
N CYS A 44 2.36 -10.07 -1.75
CA CYS A 44 1.59 -8.85 -1.96
C CYS A 44 2.36 -7.76 -2.71
N ARG A 45 3.65 -7.98 -3.02
CA ARG A 45 4.54 -7.03 -3.69
C ARG A 45 4.54 -5.65 -3.03
N LEU A 46 4.52 -5.62 -1.68
CA LEU A 46 4.55 -4.37 -0.93
C LEU A 46 5.88 -3.66 -1.17
N SER A 47 5.82 -2.38 -1.48
CA SER A 47 6.98 -1.52 -1.69
C SER A 47 6.87 -0.27 -0.84
N SER A 48 7.92 0.53 -0.77
CA SER A 48 7.90 1.79 -0.02
C SER A 48 8.76 2.86 -0.67
N TRP A 49 8.50 4.10 -0.30
CA TRP A 49 9.30 5.24 -0.72
C TRP A 49 9.19 6.37 0.29
N THR A 50 10.13 7.29 0.24
CA THR A 50 10.10 8.51 1.05
C THR A 50 9.94 9.70 0.11
N ASP A 51 8.98 10.57 0.40
CA ASP A 51 8.74 11.73 -0.44
C ASP A 51 9.74 12.87 -0.15
N ARG A 52 9.67 13.94 -0.95
CA ARG A 52 10.56 15.11 -0.81
C ARG A 52 10.41 15.85 0.52
N LYS A 53 9.31 15.64 1.23
CA LYS A 53 9.05 16.19 2.57
C LYS A 53 9.51 15.25 3.69
N GLY A 54 10.12 14.13 3.35
CA GLY A 54 10.59 13.11 4.30
C GLY A 54 9.49 12.20 4.83
N VAL A 55 8.29 12.22 4.26
CA VAL A 55 7.19 11.34 4.67
C VAL A 55 7.40 9.95 4.09
N ASN A 56 7.31 8.92 4.93
CA ASN A 56 7.43 7.53 4.53
C ASN A 56 6.08 6.96 4.08
N TRP A 57 6.05 6.39 2.90
CA TRP A 57 4.86 5.82 2.27
C TRP A 57 5.04 4.33 2.04
N LEU A 58 4.07 3.52 2.48
CA LEU A 58 3.95 2.13 2.06
C LEU A 58 3.06 2.08 0.83
N GLN A 59 3.56 1.50 -0.26
CA GLN A 59 2.84 1.29 -1.51
C GLN A 59 2.17 -0.08 -1.48
N ILE A 60 0.87 -0.08 -1.63
CA ILE A 60 0.02 -1.27 -1.61
C ILE A 60 -0.58 -1.42 -3.01
N PRO A 61 -0.05 -2.33 -3.85
CA PRO A 61 -0.55 -2.52 -5.20
C PRO A 61 -1.84 -3.33 -5.18
N TYR A 62 -2.78 -2.93 -6.03
CA TYR A 62 -3.99 -3.67 -6.31
C TYR A 62 -3.86 -4.34 -7.67
N PHE A 63 -3.98 -5.65 -7.68
CA PHE A 63 -3.98 -6.45 -8.91
C PHE A 63 -5.35 -7.03 -9.15
N ASP A 64 -5.74 -7.09 -10.42
CA ASP A 64 -6.92 -7.86 -10.81
C ASP A 64 -6.66 -9.37 -10.72
N ARG A 65 -7.66 -10.15 -11.08
CA ARG A 65 -7.59 -11.61 -11.03
C ARG A 65 -6.53 -12.20 -11.96
N GLU A 66 -6.24 -11.50 -13.07
CA GLU A 66 -5.23 -11.86 -14.08
C GLU A 66 -3.82 -11.36 -13.70
N GLY A 67 -3.68 -10.65 -12.57
CA GLY A 67 -2.40 -10.15 -12.09
C GLY A 67 -1.94 -8.84 -12.72
N ARG A 68 -2.83 -8.11 -13.38
CA ARG A 68 -2.53 -6.78 -13.92
C ARG A 68 -2.69 -5.74 -12.81
N LEU A 69 -1.75 -4.82 -12.73
CA LEU A 69 -1.81 -3.72 -11.77
C LEU A 69 -2.94 -2.75 -12.16
N VAL A 70 -3.91 -2.57 -11.29
CA VAL A 70 -5.09 -1.72 -11.53
C VAL A 70 -5.16 -0.49 -10.62
N GLY A 71 -4.37 -0.45 -9.57
CA GLY A 71 -4.34 0.68 -8.66
C GLY A 71 -3.25 0.56 -7.60
N ILE A 72 -3.04 1.64 -6.90
CA ILE A 72 -2.09 1.71 -5.78
C ILE A 72 -2.72 2.54 -4.66
N GLN A 73 -2.67 2.02 -3.45
CA GLN A 73 -2.93 2.77 -2.25
C GLN A 73 -1.59 3.08 -1.57
N ASN A 74 -1.26 4.35 -1.38
CA ASN A 74 -0.10 4.75 -0.59
C ASN A 74 -0.57 5.08 0.83
N ARG A 75 -0.04 4.35 1.82
CA ARG A 75 -0.30 4.57 3.23
C ARG A 75 0.82 5.40 3.85
N ASN A 76 0.48 6.50 4.49
CA ASN A 76 1.42 7.31 5.26
C ASN A 76 1.79 6.57 6.55
N LEU A 77 3.07 6.21 6.69
CA LEU A 77 3.57 5.49 7.85
C LEU A 77 3.87 6.41 9.04
N ASP A 78 3.98 7.71 8.79
CA ASP A 78 4.25 8.72 9.80
C ASP A 78 2.97 9.39 10.34
N PHE A 79 1.80 9.02 9.82
CA PHE A 79 0.50 9.66 10.15
C PHE A 79 0.17 9.65 11.65
N HIS A 80 0.60 8.63 12.40
CA HIS A 80 0.31 8.51 13.84
C HIS A 80 1.44 9.01 14.75
N ARG A 81 2.59 9.37 14.19
CA ARG A 81 3.73 9.82 15.02
C ARG A 81 3.50 11.19 15.66
N LYS A 82 2.67 12.03 15.04
CA LYS A 82 2.44 13.40 15.52
C LYS A 82 1.31 13.53 16.56
N SER A 83 0.47 12.50 16.73
CA SER A 83 -0.69 12.54 17.63
C SER A 83 -0.46 11.87 18.98
N ARG A 84 0.80 11.47 19.32
CA ARG A 84 1.10 10.94 20.64
C ARG A 84 1.81 11.99 21.47
N PRO A 85 1.21 12.48 22.59
CA PRO A 85 1.98 13.25 23.57
C PRO A 85 3.14 12.39 24.05
N THR A 86 4.33 12.95 24.05
CA THR A 86 5.53 12.35 24.60
C THR A 86 5.35 12.18 26.11
N ASP A 87 4.99 10.99 26.56
CA ASP A 87 5.37 10.54 27.88
C ASP A 87 6.79 10.01 27.77
N SER A 88 7.68 10.84 28.31
CA SER A 88 9.08 10.51 28.57
C SER A 88 9.15 9.35 29.54
N MET A 89 9.84 8.25 29.13
CA MET A 89 10.81 7.58 29.99
C MET A 89 11.55 6.48 29.25
N ASP A 90 12.84 6.69 29.20
CA ASP A 90 13.97 5.78 29.03
C ASP A 90 13.69 4.29 28.81
N SER A 91 14.21 3.80 27.71
CA SER A 91 15.08 2.60 27.75
C SER A 91 15.79 2.41 26.41
N GLU A 92 17.09 2.69 26.44
CA GLU A 92 18.06 2.14 25.50
C GLU A 92 17.92 0.63 25.43
N LYS A 93 17.65 0.14 24.24
CA LYS A 93 18.16 -1.16 23.78
C LYS A 93 18.31 -1.11 22.26
N THR A 94 19.55 -0.91 21.85
CA THR A 94 20.08 -1.22 20.53
C THR A 94 19.82 -2.70 20.20
N GLY A 95 18.76 -2.94 19.45
CA GLY A 95 18.53 -4.21 18.77
C GLY A 95 18.62 -3.96 17.29
N LYS A 96 19.71 -4.40 16.66
CA LYS A 96 19.82 -4.46 15.19
C LYS A 96 18.71 -5.38 14.69
N SER A 97 17.61 -4.81 14.20
CA SER A 97 16.61 -5.52 13.43
C SER A 97 17.19 -5.79 12.05
N SER A 98 17.64 -7.02 11.83
CA SER A 98 18.02 -7.47 10.50
C SER A 98 16.75 -7.68 9.69
N CYS A 99 16.52 -6.80 8.73
CA CYS A 99 15.52 -6.97 7.71
C CYS A 99 15.82 -8.26 6.92
N PRO A 100 14.91 -9.24 6.78
CA PRO A 100 15.19 -10.50 6.11
C PRO A 100 15.12 -10.40 4.58
N THR A 101 15.54 -9.29 4.02
CA THR A 101 15.69 -9.11 2.58
C THR A 101 17.16 -9.07 2.25
N ASP A 102 17.74 -10.26 2.04
CA ASP A 102 19.01 -10.38 1.38
C ASP A 102 18.80 -10.05 -0.12
N PHE A 103 18.92 -8.77 -0.44
CA PHE A 103 19.03 -8.28 -1.80
C PHE A 103 20.45 -7.81 -1.98
N THR A 104 21.26 -8.67 -2.57
CA THR A 104 22.56 -8.30 -3.09
C THR A 104 22.39 -7.20 -4.13
N ASP A 105 23.04 -6.13 -3.80
CA ASP A 105 23.31 -4.91 -4.51
C ASP A 105 23.94 -5.16 -5.89
N ASP A 106 23.44 -4.46 -6.86
CA ASP A 106 24.21 -3.79 -7.92
C ASP A 106 23.22 -2.90 -8.68
N THR A 107 23.24 -1.62 -8.42
CA THR A 107 23.05 -0.65 -9.51
C THR A 107 23.18 0.79 -9.05
N ASP A 108 24.20 1.36 -9.59
CA ASP A 108 24.39 2.71 -10.10
C ASP A 108 23.32 3.78 -9.83
N SER A 109 23.84 4.79 -9.20
CA SER A 109 23.41 6.18 -9.19
C SER A 109 23.04 6.66 -10.60
N MET A 110 21.77 6.92 -10.84
CA MET A 110 21.33 7.81 -11.92
C MET A 110 20.46 8.92 -11.39
N ASN A 111 21.10 10.05 -11.18
CA ASN A 111 20.52 11.37 -11.21
C ASN A 111 19.76 11.54 -12.54
N SER A 112 18.50 11.84 -12.51
CA SER A 112 17.75 12.39 -13.63
C SER A 112 16.94 13.57 -13.14
N GLU A 113 17.52 14.74 -13.31
CA GLU A 113 16.78 15.99 -13.45
C GLU A 113 15.92 15.88 -14.71
N ASP A 114 14.62 15.87 -14.54
CA ASP A 114 13.68 16.54 -15.43
C ASP A 114 12.29 16.51 -14.80
N SER A 115 11.83 17.67 -14.35
CA SER A 115 10.45 17.87 -13.99
C SER A 115 10.08 19.33 -14.11
N LYS A 116 9.74 19.76 -15.32
CA LYS A 116 8.95 20.99 -15.51
C LYS A 116 7.62 20.65 -16.15
N LYS A 117 6.56 21.09 -15.47
CA LYS A 117 5.17 21.25 -15.87
C LYS A 117 4.30 20.00 -15.93
N ALA A 118 3.47 19.86 -14.92
CA ALA A 118 2.16 19.26 -15.10
C ALA A 118 1.14 19.99 -14.21
N GLY A 119 0.05 20.39 -14.84
CA GLY A 119 -0.96 21.25 -14.34
C GLY A 119 -1.79 20.73 -13.19
N LYS A 120 -2.42 21.67 -12.49
CA LYS A 120 -3.47 21.51 -11.50
C LYS A 120 -4.63 20.68 -12.08
N GLY A 121 -4.88 19.52 -11.48
CA GLY A 121 -6.10 18.74 -11.63
C GLY A 121 -6.52 18.28 -10.24
N SER A 122 -7.37 19.10 -9.61
CA SER A 122 -8.01 18.81 -8.33
C SER A 122 -9.05 17.72 -8.55
N CYS A 123 -8.88 16.56 -7.95
CA CYS A 123 -10.02 15.69 -7.64
C CYS A 123 -10.23 15.75 -6.14
N ALA A 124 -11.01 16.76 -5.76
CA ALA A 124 -11.54 16.92 -4.42
C ALA A 124 -12.75 16.01 -4.26
N THR A 125 -12.62 14.97 -3.45
CA THR A 125 -13.76 14.56 -2.64
C THR A 125 -13.69 15.42 -1.38
N ASP A 126 -14.54 16.45 -1.34
CA ASP A 126 -14.77 17.32 -0.21
C ASP A 126 -15.14 16.50 1.02
N PHE A 127 -14.20 16.32 1.92
CA PHE A 127 -14.48 16.22 3.33
C PHE A 127 -13.83 17.45 3.96
N LYS A 128 -14.62 18.52 4.12
CA LYS A 128 -14.27 19.66 4.94
C LYS A 128 -14.25 19.20 6.39
N ASP A 129 -13.05 18.92 6.91
CA ASP A 129 -12.79 19.10 8.31
C ASP A 129 -11.76 20.24 8.42
N GLY A 130 -12.23 21.31 9.05
CA GLY A 130 -11.44 22.54 9.21
C GLY A 130 -10.43 22.39 10.31
N THR A 131 -9.19 22.08 9.96
CA THR A 131 -8.00 22.44 10.72
C THR A 131 -6.85 22.60 9.75
N ASP A 132 -6.33 23.82 9.64
CA ASP A 132 -5.09 24.17 8.98
C ASP A 132 -3.90 23.46 9.65
N SER A 133 -3.66 22.21 9.31
CA SER A 133 -2.40 21.54 9.53
C SER A 133 -1.92 20.99 8.19
N GLU A 134 -0.73 21.43 7.77
CA GLU A 134 -0.05 20.96 6.55
C GLU A 134 0.35 19.46 6.62
N GLU A 135 -0.41 18.65 7.34
CA GLU A 135 -0.12 17.22 7.50
C GLU A 135 -0.46 16.43 6.24
N ALA A 136 0.48 15.59 5.83
CA ALA A 136 0.25 14.68 4.72
C ALA A 136 -0.91 13.73 5.06
N PRO A 137 -1.86 13.48 4.13
CA PRO A 137 -3.02 12.65 4.40
C PRO A 137 -2.61 11.20 4.75
N ARG A 138 -3.49 10.51 5.46
CA ARG A 138 -3.28 9.10 5.84
C ARG A 138 -3.12 8.18 4.63
N PHE A 139 -3.85 8.45 3.55
CA PHE A 139 -3.79 7.69 2.31
C PHE A 139 -3.71 8.61 1.11
N ARG A 140 -2.97 8.16 0.08
CA ARG A 140 -2.92 8.77 -1.24
C ARG A 140 -3.12 7.71 -2.31
N PHE A 141 -3.78 8.10 -3.38
CA PHE A 141 -4.05 7.24 -4.53
C PHE A 141 -3.55 7.93 -5.80
N PRO A 142 -2.71 7.27 -6.63
CA PRO A 142 -2.44 7.76 -7.97
C PRO A 142 -3.74 7.93 -8.76
N TYR A 143 -3.76 8.89 -9.65
CA TYR A 143 -4.95 9.17 -10.46
C TYR A 143 -5.39 7.94 -11.25
N GLY A 144 -6.69 7.67 -11.27
CA GLY A 144 -7.28 6.53 -11.96
C GLY A 144 -7.13 5.19 -11.25
N SER A 145 -6.49 5.14 -10.05
CA SER A 145 -6.37 3.90 -9.27
C SER A 145 -7.72 3.28 -8.95
N GLN A 146 -7.85 1.99 -9.26
CA GLN A 146 -8.99 1.16 -8.90
C GLN A 146 -8.62 0.30 -7.69
N CYS A 147 -8.95 0.80 -6.50
CA CYS A 147 -8.66 0.13 -5.24
C CYS A 147 -9.96 -0.44 -4.65
N GLY A 148 -10.55 -1.40 -5.35
CA GLY A 148 -11.72 -2.15 -4.89
C GLY A 148 -11.32 -3.32 -3.98
N ILE A 149 -11.54 -4.55 -4.43
CA ILE A 149 -11.15 -5.75 -3.69
C ILE A 149 -9.64 -5.96 -3.79
N TYR A 150 -9.00 -6.15 -2.64
CA TYR A 150 -7.57 -6.40 -2.53
C TYR A 150 -7.26 -7.90 -2.56
N ASN A 151 -6.12 -8.28 -3.19
CA ASN A 151 -5.60 -9.63 -3.26
C ASN A 151 -6.50 -10.61 -4.04
N LEU A 152 -7.14 -10.13 -5.11
CA LEU A 152 -8.01 -10.97 -5.96
C LEU A 152 -7.31 -12.20 -6.54
N GLN A 153 -6.00 -12.16 -6.72
CA GLN A 153 -5.22 -13.28 -7.26
C GLN A 153 -5.30 -14.55 -6.39
N VAL A 154 -5.58 -14.41 -5.08
CA VAL A 154 -5.73 -15.55 -4.19
C VAL A 154 -6.90 -16.45 -4.59
N LEU A 155 -7.92 -15.91 -5.27
CA LEU A 155 -9.08 -16.66 -5.74
C LEU A 155 -8.67 -17.76 -6.75
N ASN A 156 -7.60 -17.54 -7.50
CA ASN A 156 -7.08 -18.54 -8.46
C ASN A 156 -6.39 -19.73 -7.77
N LEU A 157 -6.12 -19.61 -6.47
CA LEU A 157 -5.47 -20.64 -5.66
C LEU A 157 -6.46 -21.38 -4.76
N LEU A 158 -7.74 -21.00 -4.77
CA LEU A 158 -8.77 -21.68 -3.98
C LEU A 158 -9.08 -23.06 -4.57
N THR A 159 -9.18 -24.03 -3.68
CA THR A 159 -9.67 -25.37 -3.99
C THR A 159 -11.12 -25.53 -3.53
N PRO A 160 -11.91 -26.44 -4.15
CA PRO A 160 -13.28 -26.68 -3.73
C PRO A 160 -13.38 -27.04 -2.24
N GLY A 161 -14.24 -26.33 -1.51
CA GLY A 161 -14.42 -26.51 -0.05
C GLY A 161 -13.42 -25.77 0.82
N GLU A 162 -12.44 -25.08 0.26
CA GLU A 162 -11.50 -24.27 1.01
C GLU A 162 -12.13 -22.95 1.49
N ARG A 163 -11.76 -22.49 2.68
CA ARG A 163 -12.29 -21.27 3.26
C ARG A 163 -11.55 -20.05 2.72
N LEU A 164 -12.31 -19.06 2.28
CA LEU A 164 -11.82 -17.72 1.98
C LEU A 164 -12.25 -16.77 3.10
N PHE A 165 -11.29 -16.01 3.64
CA PHE A 165 -11.57 -14.97 4.61
C PHE A 165 -11.73 -13.63 3.89
N ILE A 166 -12.76 -12.88 4.27
CA ILE A 166 -13.01 -11.53 3.80
C ILE A 166 -12.76 -10.58 4.97
N THR A 167 -11.85 -9.63 4.78
CA THR A 167 -11.45 -8.66 5.80
C THR A 167 -11.77 -7.24 5.35
N GLU A 168 -11.88 -6.32 6.30
CA GLU A 168 -11.93 -4.88 6.02
C GLU A 168 -10.52 -4.30 6.11
N GLY A 169 -9.94 -3.97 4.96
CA GLY A 169 -8.62 -3.38 4.87
C GLY A 169 -7.46 -4.36 4.71
N CYS A 170 -6.41 -3.88 4.03
CA CYS A 170 -5.28 -4.71 3.62
C CYS A 170 -4.48 -5.28 4.79
N SER A 171 -4.36 -4.54 5.92
CA SER A 171 -3.57 -5.00 7.07
C SER A 171 -4.12 -6.28 7.69
N ASP A 172 -5.45 -6.41 7.76
CA ASP A 172 -6.10 -7.60 8.31
C ASP A 172 -5.99 -8.77 7.33
N CYS A 173 -6.07 -8.48 6.02
CA CYS A 173 -5.79 -9.46 4.98
C CYS A 173 -4.37 -10.04 5.12
N TRP A 174 -3.36 -9.19 5.30
CA TRP A 174 -1.97 -9.66 5.51
C TRP A 174 -1.83 -10.50 6.78
N ALA A 175 -2.51 -10.15 7.86
CA ALA A 175 -2.50 -10.94 9.09
C ALA A 175 -3.08 -12.33 8.85
N MET A 176 -4.20 -12.44 8.14
CA MET A 176 -4.81 -13.73 7.78
C MET A 176 -3.91 -14.56 6.87
N LEU A 177 -3.28 -13.93 5.86
CA LEU A 177 -2.30 -14.59 5.00
C LEU A 177 -1.09 -15.07 5.80
N SER A 178 -0.60 -14.28 6.77
CA SER A 178 0.53 -14.64 7.63
C SER A 178 0.19 -15.81 8.55
N ALA A 179 -1.08 -15.96 8.93
CA ALA A 179 -1.58 -17.10 9.66
C ALA A 179 -1.82 -18.36 8.79
N GLY A 180 -1.51 -18.29 7.48
CA GLY A 180 -1.66 -19.40 6.54
C GLY A 180 -3.05 -19.54 5.92
N HIS A 181 -3.91 -18.55 6.08
CA HIS A 181 -5.25 -18.55 5.50
C HIS A 181 -5.27 -17.83 4.15
N LYS A 182 -6.23 -18.18 3.29
CA LYS A 182 -6.52 -17.41 2.07
C LYS A 182 -7.49 -16.30 2.40
N ALA A 183 -7.12 -15.06 2.04
CA ALA A 183 -7.89 -13.89 2.39
C ALA A 183 -7.87 -12.83 1.28
N ILE A 184 -8.96 -12.10 1.19
CA ILE A 184 -9.11 -10.86 0.42
C ILE A 184 -9.50 -9.73 1.37
N ALA A 185 -9.30 -8.48 0.93
CA ALA A 185 -9.83 -7.35 1.66
C ALA A 185 -10.79 -6.53 0.80
N ILE A 186 -11.84 -6.05 1.44
CA ILE A 186 -12.79 -5.09 0.88
C ILE A 186 -12.55 -3.71 1.48
N PRO A 187 -12.82 -2.61 0.77
CA PRO A 187 -12.62 -1.25 1.29
C PRO A 187 -13.48 -0.97 2.53
N SER A 188 -14.71 -1.49 2.53
CA SER A 188 -15.68 -1.46 3.61
C SER A 188 -16.87 -2.33 3.20
N ALA A 189 -17.55 -2.92 4.17
CA ALA A 189 -18.76 -3.72 3.94
C ALA A 189 -19.87 -2.93 3.24
N THR A 190 -19.87 -1.60 3.41
CA THR A 190 -20.88 -0.69 2.80
C THR A 190 -20.48 -0.16 1.42
N LEU A 191 -19.23 -0.35 0.98
CA LEU A 191 -18.70 0.21 -0.27
C LEU A 191 -18.53 -0.82 -1.39
N LEU A 192 -18.94 -2.07 -1.17
CA LEU A 192 -18.97 -3.08 -2.22
C LEU A 192 -19.98 -2.69 -3.29
N LYS A 193 -19.46 -2.46 -4.49
CA LYS A 193 -20.26 -2.22 -5.67
C LYS A 193 -20.88 -3.53 -6.19
N PRO A 194 -22.00 -3.47 -6.95
CA PRO A 194 -22.54 -4.68 -7.57
C PRO A 194 -21.51 -5.45 -8.39
N GLU A 195 -20.66 -4.73 -9.15
CA GLU A 195 -19.60 -5.31 -9.99
C GLU A 195 -18.55 -6.08 -9.17
N ASP A 196 -18.29 -5.66 -7.92
CA ASP A 196 -17.34 -6.33 -7.04
C ASP A 196 -17.87 -7.70 -6.57
N ARG A 197 -19.20 -7.90 -6.54
CA ARG A 197 -19.82 -9.18 -6.17
C ARG A 197 -19.68 -10.22 -7.27
N ASP A 198 -19.69 -9.77 -8.52
CA ASP A 198 -19.58 -10.67 -9.69
C ASP A 198 -18.17 -11.25 -9.82
N VAL A 199 -17.20 -10.69 -9.09
CA VAL A 199 -15.79 -11.14 -9.09
C VAL A 199 -15.53 -12.20 -8.01
N LEU A 200 -16.40 -12.30 -7.00
CA LEU A 200 -16.32 -13.25 -5.88
C LEU A 200 -17.10 -14.52 -6.16
#